data_97659fc27d11d62efa1d0f11d4bd5c41
#
_entry.id   97659fc27d11d62efa1d0f11d4bd5c41
#
_cell.length_a   1.000
_cell.length_b   1.000
_cell.length_c   1.000
_cell.angle_alpha   90.00
_cell.angle_beta   90.00
_cell.angle_gamma   90.00
#
_symmetry.space_group_name_H-M   'P 1'
#
loop_
_entity.id
_entity.type
_entity.pdbx_description
1 polymer ?
#
loop_
_entity_poly.entity_id
_entity_poly.type
_entity_poly.pdbx_seq_one_letter_code
_entity_poly.pdbx_strand_id
1 'polypeptide(L)'
;MQGKLTDMTVIDLIQHTCMEQKTARLTLTRGDQACQIYFQDGNMTHATCADQQGEEAVYQIIRWEDGEFNLEADISTSETTITHNWSGILLEGARRMDEQTVEPDLAFDQSVDMGQKTMTQKIENILKEMGAEITGHIASMVVGTDALPIATFSQEKLDMEVAGAQLTLLMKLVETSLTKLNIDSYMEDNLLTTEKAYVLISLIPGSKYFLGIIADRKTAMLGNMRLMSNLYKERIAKAMPK
;
A
#
# COMPACT_ATOMS: atom_id res chain seq x y z
N MET A 1 23.27 14.65 -2.73
CA MET A 1 23.27 13.86 -1.47
C MET A 1 23.90 12.52 -1.76
N GLN A 2 24.78 12.03 -0.90
CA GLN A 2 25.44 10.73 -1.09
C GLN A 2 25.53 9.98 0.25
N GLY A 3 25.55 8.65 0.20
CA GLY A 3 25.60 7.81 1.39
C GLY A 3 25.64 6.32 1.05
N LYS A 4 25.35 5.49 2.05
CA LYS A 4 25.31 4.02 1.90
C LYS A 4 23.89 3.52 2.02
N LEU A 5 23.58 2.43 1.32
CA LEU A 5 22.26 1.79 1.37
C LEU A 5 21.96 1.14 2.73
N THR A 6 22.98 0.87 3.54
CA THR A 6 22.83 0.46 4.94
C THR A 6 22.21 1.53 5.84
N ASP A 7 22.34 2.81 5.48
CA ASP A 7 21.84 3.93 6.26
C ASP A 7 20.48 4.43 5.77
N MET A 8 20.20 4.25 4.47
CA MET A 8 18.95 4.64 3.83
C MET A 8 18.66 3.69 2.66
N THR A 9 17.55 2.99 2.72
CA THR A 9 17.21 1.99 1.70
C THR A 9 16.88 2.64 0.35
N VAL A 10 16.94 1.86 -0.73
CA VAL A 10 16.52 2.33 -2.07
C VAL A 10 15.07 2.79 -2.06
N ILE A 11 14.21 2.10 -1.33
CA ILE A 11 12.79 2.45 -1.18
C ILE A 11 12.65 3.82 -0.52
N ASP A 12 13.39 4.08 0.56
CA ASP A 12 13.36 5.37 1.26
C ASP A 12 13.84 6.51 0.35
N LEU A 13 14.90 6.27 -0.45
CA LEU A 13 15.45 7.25 -1.40
C LEU A 13 14.43 7.60 -2.49
N ILE A 14 13.74 6.60 -3.05
CA ILE A 14 12.67 6.81 -4.05
C ILE A 14 11.52 7.60 -3.42
N GLN A 15 11.02 7.16 -2.27
CA GLN A 15 9.92 7.83 -1.57
C GLN A 15 10.26 9.28 -1.23
N HIS A 16 11.44 9.52 -0.66
CA HIS A 16 11.89 10.88 -0.32
C HIS A 16 11.94 11.78 -1.56
N THR A 17 12.54 11.30 -2.66
CA THR A 17 12.69 12.09 -3.90
C THR A 17 11.33 12.39 -4.53
N CYS A 18 10.43 11.40 -4.56
CA CYS A 18 9.09 11.57 -5.12
C CYS A 18 8.19 12.46 -4.25
N MET A 19 8.21 12.31 -2.93
CA MET A 19 7.41 13.13 -2.02
C MET A 19 7.85 14.60 -2.00
N GLU A 20 9.12 14.87 -2.17
CA GLU A 20 9.65 16.24 -2.28
C GLU A 20 9.53 16.82 -3.71
N GLN A 21 8.90 16.11 -4.63
CA GLN A 21 8.67 16.52 -6.03
C GLN A 21 9.95 16.95 -6.74
N LYS A 22 11.08 16.27 -6.45
CA LYS A 22 12.37 16.63 -7.02
C LYS A 22 12.53 16.12 -8.44
N THR A 23 13.25 16.92 -9.25
CA THR A 23 13.90 16.50 -10.49
C THR A 23 15.33 16.13 -10.14
N ALA A 24 15.73 14.86 -10.34
CA ALA A 24 17.03 14.36 -9.89
C ALA A 24 17.42 13.07 -10.62
N ARG A 25 18.72 12.74 -10.54
CA ARG A 25 19.24 11.42 -10.89
C ARG A 25 19.76 10.74 -9.62
N LEU A 26 19.27 9.55 -9.34
CA LEU A 26 19.78 8.66 -8.31
C LEU A 26 20.71 7.63 -8.98
N THR A 27 21.98 7.67 -8.65
CA THR A 27 22.97 6.66 -9.07
C THR A 27 23.25 5.74 -7.89
N LEU A 28 23.21 4.44 -8.13
CA LEU A 28 23.45 3.40 -7.15
C LEU A 28 24.60 2.53 -7.63
N THR A 29 25.55 2.19 -6.75
CA THR A 29 26.71 1.37 -7.09
C THR A 29 26.89 0.25 -6.09
N ARG A 30 27.12 -0.97 -6.60
CA ARG A 30 27.42 -2.16 -5.79
C ARG A 30 28.47 -3.01 -6.52
N GLY A 31 29.73 -2.97 -6.02
CA GLY A 31 30.86 -3.56 -6.72
C GLY A 31 31.04 -2.95 -8.11
N ASP A 32 31.01 -3.79 -9.16
CA ASP A 32 31.15 -3.35 -10.56
C ASP A 32 29.81 -2.97 -11.21
N GLN A 33 28.70 -3.08 -10.49
CA GLN A 33 27.38 -2.73 -11.00
C GLN A 33 27.02 -1.28 -10.68
N ALA A 34 26.55 -0.55 -11.70
CA ALA A 34 26.03 0.79 -11.56
C ALA A 34 24.62 0.87 -12.17
N CYS A 35 23.68 1.40 -11.39
CA CYS A 35 22.30 1.57 -11.79
C CYS A 35 21.89 3.03 -11.63
N GLN A 36 20.93 3.49 -12.42
CA GLN A 36 20.44 4.86 -12.39
C GLN A 36 18.92 4.90 -12.42
N ILE A 37 18.34 5.83 -11.65
CA ILE A 37 16.91 6.17 -11.68
C ILE A 37 16.81 7.68 -11.89
N TYR A 38 15.98 8.09 -12.84
CA TYR A 38 15.70 9.49 -13.13
C TYR A 38 14.31 9.87 -12.66
N PHE A 39 14.25 11.03 -12.02
CA PHE A 39 13.02 11.62 -11.50
C PHE A 39 12.77 12.95 -12.16
N GLN A 40 11.51 13.25 -12.46
CA GLN A 40 11.06 14.55 -12.94
C GLN A 40 9.77 14.93 -12.20
N ASP A 41 9.80 16.08 -11.51
CA ASP A 41 8.68 16.59 -10.73
C ASP A 41 8.05 15.54 -9.80
N GLY A 42 8.91 14.76 -9.13
CA GLY A 42 8.49 13.71 -8.20
C GLY A 42 8.00 12.40 -8.82
N ASN A 43 8.14 12.23 -10.13
CA ASN A 43 7.81 10.98 -10.81
C ASN A 43 9.06 10.30 -11.34
N MET A 44 9.14 8.97 -11.21
CA MET A 44 10.16 8.21 -11.90
C MET A 44 9.85 8.19 -13.41
N THR A 45 10.80 8.61 -14.23
CA THR A 45 10.62 8.67 -15.69
C THR A 45 11.41 7.60 -16.42
N HIS A 46 12.59 7.26 -15.91
CA HIS A 46 13.47 6.29 -16.54
C HIS A 46 14.36 5.61 -15.48
N ALA A 47 14.70 4.36 -15.70
CA ALA A 47 15.70 3.64 -14.91
C ALA A 47 16.50 2.68 -15.76
N THR A 48 17.76 2.47 -15.39
CA THR A 48 18.67 1.49 -16.01
C THR A 48 19.45 0.73 -14.95
N CYS A 49 19.58 -0.58 -15.12
CA CYS A 49 20.41 -1.42 -14.27
C CYS A 49 20.90 -2.64 -15.05
N ALA A 50 22.21 -2.74 -15.28
CA ALA A 50 22.80 -3.74 -16.16
C ALA A 50 22.10 -3.76 -17.55
N ASP A 51 21.51 -4.88 -17.94
CA ASP A 51 20.81 -5.05 -19.23
C ASP A 51 19.31 -4.70 -19.14
N GLN A 52 18.82 -4.26 -17.98
CA GLN A 52 17.40 -3.95 -17.75
C GLN A 52 17.14 -2.44 -17.78
N GLN A 53 15.95 -2.08 -18.27
CA GLN A 53 15.47 -0.70 -18.32
C GLN A 53 14.04 -0.59 -17.78
N GLY A 54 13.65 0.63 -17.37
CA GLY A 54 12.31 0.92 -16.90
C GLY A 54 12.00 0.26 -15.55
N GLU A 55 10.80 -0.23 -15.40
CA GLU A 55 10.30 -0.80 -14.14
C GLU A 55 11.08 -2.05 -13.72
N GLU A 56 11.51 -2.89 -14.66
CA GLU A 56 12.30 -4.08 -14.36
C GLU A 56 13.67 -3.71 -13.76
N ALA A 57 14.29 -2.61 -14.20
CA ALA A 57 15.51 -2.09 -13.58
C ALA A 57 15.24 -1.66 -12.14
N VAL A 58 14.10 -0.99 -11.87
CA VAL A 58 13.72 -0.59 -10.51
C VAL A 58 13.51 -1.82 -9.62
N TYR A 59 12.84 -2.87 -10.12
CA TYR A 59 12.63 -4.11 -9.37
C TYR A 59 13.92 -4.84 -9.01
N GLN A 60 14.97 -4.71 -9.82
CA GLN A 60 16.30 -5.21 -9.46
C GLN A 60 16.95 -4.37 -8.38
N ILE A 61 16.87 -3.05 -8.50
CA ILE A 61 17.54 -2.08 -7.63
C ILE A 61 16.98 -2.10 -6.22
N ILE A 62 15.67 -2.20 -6.05
CA ILE A 62 15.02 -2.16 -4.71
C ILE A 62 15.41 -3.34 -3.80
N ARG A 63 16.02 -4.38 -4.36
CA ARG A 63 16.53 -5.56 -3.63
C ARG A 63 17.93 -5.34 -3.04
N TRP A 64 18.56 -4.22 -3.34
CA TRP A 64 19.90 -3.96 -2.83
C TRP A 64 19.83 -3.51 -1.39
N GLU A 65 20.42 -4.30 -0.50
CA GLU A 65 20.53 -3.99 0.93
C GLU A 65 21.87 -3.31 1.26
N ASP A 66 22.86 -3.43 0.34
CA ASP A 66 24.18 -2.84 0.43
C ASP A 66 24.56 -2.09 -0.84
N GLY A 67 25.55 -1.21 -0.73
CA GLY A 67 26.03 -0.38 -1.83
C GLY A 67 26.10 1.11 -1.44
N GLU A 68 26.48 1.91 -2.41
CA GLU A 68 26.57 3.36 -2.27
C GLU A 68 25.55 4.05 -3.16
N PHE A 69 25.05 5.20 -2.73
CA PHE A 69 24.16 5.99 -3.55
C PHE A 69 24.65 7.44 -3.69
N ASN A 70 24.33 8.04 -4.83
CA ASN A 70 24.51 9.46 -5.09
C ASN A 70 23.25 10.04 -5.75
N LEU A 71 22.58 10.96 -5.07
CA LEU A 71 21.42 11.69 -5.57
C LEU A 71 21.86 13.10 -5.99
N GLU A 72 21.75 13.38 -7.28
CA GLU A 72 22.12 14.65 -7.92
C GLU A 72 20.84 15.38 -8.37
N ALA A 73 20.62 16.57 -7.83
CA ALA A 73 19.48 17.41 -8.15
C ALA A 73 19.63 18.03 -9.57
N ASP A 74 18.50 18.40 -10.16
CA ASP A 74 18.38 19.12 -11.43
C ASP A 74 18.98 18.37 -12.64
N ILE A 75 19.07 17.03 -12.55
CA ILE A 75 19.46 16.17 -13.68
C ILE A 75 18.23 15.41 -14.16
N SER A 76 17.85 15.65 -15.42
CA SER A 76 16.76 14.98 -16.12
C SER A 76 17.27 14.16 -17.32
N THR A 77 16.39 13.32 -17.86
CA THR A 77 16.62 12.59 -19.11
C THR A 77 15.46 12.84 -20.06
N SER A 78 15.71 12.71 -21.37
CA SER A 78 14.66 12.72 -22.39
C SER A 78 14.00 11.34 -22.57
N GLU A 79 14.56 10.30 -21.96
CA GLU A 79 14.03 8.95 -22.06
C GLU A 79 12.89 8.76 -21.05
N THR A 80 11.80 8.14 -21.50
CA THR A 80 10.66 7.78 -20.65
C THR A 80 10.35 6.30 -20.85
N THR A 81 10.75 5.50 -19.88
CA THR A 81 10.54 4.03 -19.87
C THR A 81 9.68 3.59 -18.70
N ILE A 82 9.32 4.51 -17.82
CA ILE A 82 8.46 4.29 -16.66
C ILE A 82 7.22 5.17 -16.83
N THR A 83 6.05 4.56 -16.81
CA THR A 83 4.76 5.25 -16.99
C THR A 83 3.82 5.05 -15.80
N HIS A 84 4.07 4.04 -14.97
CA HIS A 84 3.29 3.80 -13.76
C HIS A 84 3.73 4.70 -12.62
N ASN A 85 2.80 4.95 -11.71
CA ASN A 85 3.07 5.72 -10.50
C ASN A 85 4.13 4.99 -9.63
N TRP A 86 5.03 5.75 -9.04
CA TRP A 86 6.10 5.23 -8.18
C TRP A 86 5.61 4.34 -7.04
N SER A 87 4.45 4.66 -6.42
CA SER A 87 3.88 3.85 -5.34
C SER A 87 3.44 2.47 -5.81
N GLY A 88 2.87 2.36 -7.02
CA GLY A 88 2.51 1.08 -7.63
C GLY A 88 3.75 0.23 -7.95
N ILE A 89 4.83 0.85 -8.44
CA ILE A 89 6.09 0.17 -8.73
C ILE A 89 6.72 -0.37 -7.44
N LEU A 90 6.75 0.41 -6.36
CA LEU A 90 7.28 -0.05 -5.08
C LEU A 90 6.46 -1.19 -4.47
N LEU A 91 5.13 -1.13 -4.61
CA LEU A 91 4.24 -2.20 -4.14
C LEU A 91 4.46 -3.51 -4.93
N GLU A 92 4.52 -3.42 -6.26
CA GLU A 92 4.81 -4.57 -7.12
C GLU A 92 6.22 -5.13 -6.85
N GLY A 93 7.20 -4.25 -6.60
CA GLY A 93 8.54 -4.66 -6.20
C GLY A 93 8.57 -5.43 -4.88
N ALA A 94 7.86 -4.97 -3.86
CA ALA A 94 7.71 -5.66 -2.58
C ALA A 94 7.05 -7.03 -2.76
N ARG A 95 5.97 -7.11 -3.55
CA ARG A 95 5.31 -8.39 -3.88
C ARG A 95 6.27 -9.38 -4.53
N ARG A 96 7.09 -8.94 -5.50
CA ARG A 96 8.07 -9.80 -6.16
C ARG A 96 9.22 -10.22 -5.25
N MET A 97 9.56 -9.42 -4.24
CA MET A 97 10.53 -9.82 -3.21
C MET A 97 9.98 -10.96 -2.34
N ASP A 98 8.72 -10.87 -1.91
CA ASP A 98 8.07 -11.91 -1.11
C ASP A 98 7.91 -13.23 -1.88
N GLU A 99 7.61 -13.17 -3.19
CA GLU A 99 7.46 -14.37 -4.03
C GLU A 99 8.78 -15.11 -4.31
N GLN A 100 9.94 -14.44 -4.23
CA GLN A 100 11.26 -15.05 -4.51
C GLN A 100 12.01 -15.53 -3.27
N THR A 101 11.56 -15.22 -2.08
CA THR A 101 12.10 -15.78 -0.82
C THR A 101 11.67 -17.22 -0.57
N VAL A 102 10.84 -17.78 -1.44
CA VAL A 102 10.49 -19.21 -1.42
C VAL A 102 11.49 -19.97 -2.29
N GLU A 103 12.57 -20.48 -1.69
CA GLU A 103 13.42 -21.49 -2.35
C GLU A 103 12.58 -22.68 -2.83
N PRO A 104 12.84 -23.24 -4.04
CA PRO A 104 12.08 -24.35 -4.59
C PRO A 104 12.56 -25.70 -4.05
N ASP A 105 12.63 -25.87 -2.73
CA ASP A 105 12.92 -27.18 -2.15
C ASP A 105 12.29 -27.33 -0.75
N LEU A 106 10.99 -27.42 -0.75
CA LEU A 106 10.21 -28.21 0.24
C LEU A 106 8.78 -28.30 -0.34
N ALA A 107 8.28 -29.53 -0.40
CA ALA A 107 6.94 -29.86 -0.86
C ALA A 107 5.91 -28.82 -0.38
N PHE A 108 5.36 -28.09 -1.36
CA PHE A 108 4.32 -27.09 -1.14
C PHE A 108 3.18 -27.75 -0.32
N ASP A 109 3.09 -27.40 0.94
CA ASP A 109 1.99 -27.87 1.77
C ASP A 109 0.71 -27.17 1.29
N GLN A 110 -0.03 -27.86 0.43
CA GLN A 110 -1.32 -27.40 -0.12
C GLN A 110 -2.33 -27.01 0.97
N SER A 111 -2.04 -27.32 2.24
CA SER A 111 -2.90 -27.00 3.37
C SER A 111 -2.86 -25.50 3.76
N VAL A 112 -1.73 -24.79 3.53
CA VAL A 112 -1.58 -23.37 3.87
C VAL A 112 -2.31 -22.49 2.82
N ASP A 113 -2.20 -22.82 1.53
CA ASP A 113 -2.90 -22.08 0.46
C ASP A 113 -4.42 -22.26 0.55
N MET A 114 -4.91 -23.47 0.92
CA MET A 114 -6.33 -23.69 1.17
C MET A 114 -6.85 -22.93 2.38
N GLY A 115 -6.03 -22.76 3.41
CA GLY A 115 -6.39 -22.01 4.62
C GLY A 115 -6.56 -20.51 4.35
N GLN A 116 -5.63 -19.89 3.62
CA GLN A 116 -5.69 -18.48 3.24
C GLN A 116 -6.83 -18.19 2.26
N LYS A 117 -7.02 -19.00 1.21
CA LYS A 117 -8.14 -18.88 0.28
C LYS A 117 -9.49 -19.00 0.99
N THR A 118 -9.61 -19.94 1.93
CA THR A 118 -10.83 -20.13 2.71
C THR A 118 -11.11 -18.95 3.63
N MET A 119 -10.07 -18.32 4.21
CA MET A 119 -10.18 -17.14 5.07
C MET A 119 -10.60 -15.90 4.24
N THR A 120 -9.91 -15.62 3.15
CA THR A 120 -10.23 -14.51 2.24
C THR A 120 -11.68 -14.61 1.77
N GLN A 121 -12.10 -15.78 1.28
CA GLN A 121 -13.47 -16.02 0.83
C GLN A 121 -14.51 -15.81 1.95
N LYS A 122 -14.17 -16.18 3.19
CA LYS A 122 -15.04 -15.98 4.35
C LYS A 122 -15.19 -14.51 4.69
N ILE A 123 -14.09 -13.73 4.63
CA ILE A 123 -14.13 -12.29 4.89
C ILE A 123 -14.85 -11.55 3.76
N GLU A 124 -14.65 -11.91 2.49
CA GLU A 124 -15.39 -11.37 1.34
C GLU A 124 -16.91 -11.56 1.49
N ASN A 125 -17.34 -12.73 1.94
CA ASN A 125 -18.77 -12.98 2.22
C ASN A 125 -19.28 -12.07 3.35
N ILE A 126 -18.51 -11.86 4.41
CA ILE A 126 -18.85 -10.94 5.50
C ILE A 126 -18.96 -9.50 4.97
N LEU A 127 -18.03 -9.04 4.13
CA LEU A 127 -18.08 -7.71 3.51
C LEU A 127 -19.29 -7.55 2.58
N LYS A 128 -19.65 -8.58 1.83
CA LYS A 128 -20.83 -8.61 0.96
C LYS A 128 -22.12 -8.50 1.77
N GLU A 129 -22.25 -9.26 2.86
CA GLU A 129 -23.39 -9.16 3.77
C GLU A 129 -23.48 -7.75 4.37
N MET A 130 -22.40 -7.20 4.88
CA MET A 130 -22.35 -5.83 5.40
C MET A 130 -22.77 -4.79 4.35
N GLY A 131 -22.26 -4.92 3.13
CA GLY A 131 -22.59 -4.01 2.04
C GLY A 131 -24.06 -4.03 1.66
N ALA A 132 -24.75 -5.16 1.81
CA ALA A 132 -26.19 -5.28 1.58
C ALA A 132 -27.03 -4.53 2.65
N GLU A 133 -26.49 -4.35 3.86
CA GLU A 133 -27.17 -3.66 4.97
C GLU A 133 -26.88 -2.14 5.00
N ILE A 134 -25.95 -1.65 4.17
CA ILE A 134 -25.61 -0.23 4.06
C ILE A 134 -26.23 0.34 2.79
N THR A 135 -27.22 1.18 2.93
CA THR A 135 -27.82 1.87 1.78
C THR A 135 -26.77 2.77 1.12
N GLY A 136 -26.65 2.67 -0.21
CA GLY A 136 -25.65 3.43 -0.96
C GLY A 136 -24.21 2.91 -0.81
N HIS A 137 -24.02 1.66 -0.34
CA HIS A 137 -22.71 1.04 -0.31
C HIS A 137 -22.07 1.00 -1.70
N ILE A 138 -20.82 1.43 -1.81
CA ILE A 138 -20.03 1.41 -3.05
C ILE A 138 -18.99 0.30 -2.95
N ALA A 139 -18.19 0.32 -1.89
CA ALA A 139 -17.13 -0.66 -1.69
C ALA A 139 -16.78 -0.83 -0.21
N SER A 140 -16.22 -1.97 0.13
CA SER A 140 -15.61 -2.24 1.43
C SER A 140 -14.39 -3.13 1.30
N MET A 141 -13.46 -2.97 2.23
CA MET A 141 -12.19 -3.69 2.23
C MET A 141 -11.67 -3.94 3.63
N VAL A 142 -10.93 -5.02 3.79
CA VAL A 142 -10.07 -5.29 4.95
C VAL A 142 -8.63 -5.23 4.47
N VAL A 143 -7.84 -4.34 5.08
CA VAL A 143 -6.47 -4.05 4.66
C VAL A 143 -5.55 -4.12 5.88
N GLY A 144 -4.36 -4.66 5.67
CA GLY A 144 -3.29 -4.64 6.67
C GLY A 144 -2.66 -3.25 6.83
N THR A 145 -2.04 -3.00 7.97
CA THR A 145 -1.23 -1.78 8.18
C THR A 145 0.03 -1.75 7.30
N ASP A 146 0.33 -2.84 6.61
CA ASP A 146 1.33 -3.00 5.55
C ASP A 146 0.82 -2.62 4.14
N ALA A 147 -0.43 -2.15 4.04
CA ALA A 147 -1.15 -1.81 2.82
C ALA A 147 -1.62 -2.99 1.97
N LEU A 148 -1.48 -4.23 2.44
CA LEU A 148 -1.93 -5.41 1.71
C LEU A 148 -3.42 -5.66 1.93
N PRO A 149 -4.26 -5.71 0.88
CA PRO A 149 -5.66 -6.06 1.00
C PRO A 149 -5.81 -7.56 1.28
N ILE A 150 -6.55 -7.88 2.36
CA ILE A 150 -6.88 -9.26 2.72
C ILE A 150 -8.15 -9.72 1.98
N ALA A 151 -9.15 -8.85 1.92
CA ALA A 151 -10.40 -9.11 1.24
C ALA A 151 -11.05 -7.79 0.80
N THR A 152 -11.72 -7.80 -0.32
CA THR A 152 -12.39 -6.63 -0.88
C THR A 152 -13.76 -7.01 -1.42
N PHE A 153 -14.71 -6.07 -1.34
CA PHE A 153 -16.00 -6.18 -2.00
C PHE A 153 -16.38 -4.81 -2.58
N SER A 154 -16.62 -4.75 -3.88
CA SER A 154 -17.04 -3.52 -4.57
C SER A 154 -18.22 -3.80 -5.50
N GLN A 155 -19.17 -2.87 -5.53
CA GLN A 155 -20.29 -2.85 -6.47
C GLN A 155 -19.94 -2.06 -7.74
N GLU A 156 -18.89 -1.26 -7.71
CA GLU A 156 -18.39 -0.45 -8.82
C GLU A 156 -16.97 -0.87 -9.20
N LYS A 157 -16.52 -0.49 -10.39
CA LYS A 157 -15.13 -0.70 -10.82
C LYS A 157 -14.22 0.30 -10.11
N LEU A 158 -13.75 -0.05 -8.94
CA LEU A 158 -12.73 0.68 -8.20
C LEU A 158 -11.44 -0.15 -8.15
N ASP A 159 -10.32 0.54 -8.27
CA ASP A 159 -9.02 -0.08 -8.00
C ASP A 159 -8.84 -0.20 -6.47
N MET A 160 -9.18 -1.39 -5.97
CA MET A 160 -9.20 -1.65 -4.53
C MET A 160 -7.79 -1.76 -3.93
N GLU A 161 -6.78 -2.08 -4.74
CA GLU A 161 -5.38 -2.13 -4.30
C GLU A 161 -4.86 -0.70 -4.09
N VAL A 162 -5.07 0.17 -5.06
CA VAL A 162 -4.73 1.60 -4.92
C VAL A 162 -5.50 2.24 -3.78
N ALA A 163 -6.79 1.95 -3.63
CA ALA A 163 -7.59 2.46 -2.53
C ALA A 163 -7.04 2.00 -1.16
N GLY A 164 -6.70 0.72 -1.02
CA GLY A 164 -6.12 0.15 0.19
C GLY A 164 -4.80 0.82 0.58
N ALA A 165 -3.89 0.99 -0.38
CA ALA A 165 -2.62 1.68 -0.17
C ALA A 165 -2.80 3.13 0.29
N GLN A 166 -3.69 3.89 -0.36
CA GLN A 166 -3.96 5.29 -0.02
C GLN A 166 -4.62 5.43 1.36
N LEU A 167 -5.56 4.55 1.71
CA LEU A 167 -6.19 4.55 3.04
C LEU A 167 -5.18 4.19 4.13
N THR A 168 -4.24 3.29 3.87
CA THR A 168 -3.16 2.95 4.81
C THR A 168 -2.25 4.15 5.08
N LEU A 169 -1.83 4.87 4.04
CA LEU A 169 -1.04 6.09 4.18
C LEU A 169 -1.76 7.15 5.02
N LEU A 170 -3.06 7.34 4.76
CA LEU A 170 -3.88 8.25 5.53
C LEU A 170 -3.96 7.84 7.02
N MET A 171 -4.16 6.56 7.30
CA MET A 171 -4.19 6.04 8.67
C MET A 171 -2.88 6.31 9.40
N LYS A 172 -1.73 6.03 8.79
CA LYS A 172 -0.41 6.30 9.35
C LYS A 172 -0.19 7.80 9.62
N LEU A 173 -0.68 8.66 8.71
CA LEU A 173 -0.60 10.11 8.90
C LEU A 173 -1.43 10.57 10.09
N VAL A 174 -2.66 10.07 10.23
CA VAL A 174 -3.54 10.39 11.36
C VAL A 174 -2.92 9.91 12.68
N GLU A 175 -2.45 8.67 12.78
CA GLU A 175 -1.78 8.14 13.98
C GLU A 175 -0.56 8.98 14.37
N THR A 176 0.31 9.31 13.39
CA THR A 176 1.46 10.18 13.61
C THR A 176 1.05 11.56 14.11
N SER A 177 -0.03 12.13 13.56
CA SER A 177 -0.54 13.44 13.95
C SER A 177 -1.10 13.43 15.37
N LEU A 178 -1.86 12.40 15.75
CA LEU A 178 -2.38 12.25 17.11
C LEU A 178 -1.24 12.15 18.13
N THR A 179 -0.20 11.37 17.84
CA THR A 179 0.99 11.27 18.67
C THR A 179 1.70 12.61 18.84
N LYS A 180 1.89 13.38 17.74
CA LYS A 180 2.53 14.71 17.80
C LYS A 180 1.69 15.74 18.55
N LEU A 181 0.37 15.60 18.57
CA LEU A 181 -0.56 16.46 19.30
C LEU A 181 -0.69 16.06 20.79
N ASN A 182 0.03 15.00 21.23
CA ASN A 182 -0.11 14.39 22.56
C ASN A 182 -1.57 13.99 22.88
N ILE A 183 -2.32 13.59 21.85
CA ILE A 183 -3.66 13.01 22.03
C ILE A 183 -3.46 11.50 22.22
N ASP A 184 -3.28 11.11 23.46
CA ASP A 184 -3.03 9.73 23.86
C ASP A 184 -4.38 8.99 23.97
N SER A 185 -4.98 8.70 22.80
CA SER A 185 -6.27 8.02 22.74
C SER A 185 -6.30 7.02 21.60
N TYR A 186 -7.04 5.95 21.80
CA TYR A 186 -7.34 4.96 20.77
C TYR A 186 -8.29 5.60 19.72
N MET A 187 -7.91 5.51 18.45
CA MET A 187 -8.75 6.01 17.37
C MET A 187 -9.89 5.00 17.08
N GLU A 188 -11.13 5.42 17.26
CA GLU A 188 -12.29 4.57 16.98
C GLU A 188 -12.58 4.45 15.49
N ASP A 189 -12.70 5.60 14.81
CA ASP A 189 -12.88 5.68 13.36
C ASP A 189 -12.24 6.95 12.79
N ASN A 190 -11.97 6.92 11.48
CA ASN A 190 -11.60 8.07 10.69
C ASN A 190 -12.62 8.24 9.56
N LEU A 191 -13.28 9.38 9.50
CA LEU A 191 -14.32 9.71 8.52
C LEU A 191 -13.84 10.77 7.55
N LEU A 192 -13.76 10.43 6.28
CA LEU A 192 -13.62 11.39 5.18
C LEU A 192 -14.98 11.66 4.57
N THR A 193 -15.32 12.92 4.49
CA THR A 193 -16.56 13.38 3.85
C THR A 193 -16.22 14.19 2.61
N THR A 194 -16.70 13.73 1.46
CA THR A 194 -16.59 14.45 0.19
C THR A 194 -17.96 14.90 -0.28
N GLU A 195 -18.06 15.58 -1.40
CA GLU A 195 -19.34 15.94 -2.01
C GLU A 195 -20.15 14.71 -2.46
N LYS A 196 -19.45 13.61 -2.82
CA LYS A 196 -20.06 12.42 -3.43
C LYS A 196 -20.10 11.22 -2.51
N ALA A 197 -19.16 11.08 -1.58
CA ALA A 197 -18.98 9.87 -0.81
C ALA A 197 -18.60 10.14 0.66
N TYR A 198 -18.97 9.18 1.51
CA TYR A 198 -18.37 8.95 2.82
C TYR A 198 -17.33 7.83 2.68
N VAL A 199 -16.16 8.01 3.30
CA VAL A 199 -15.17 6.96 3.49
C VAL A 199 -14.94 6.81 4.99
N LEU A 200 -15.35 5.69 5.54
CA LEU A 200 -15.22 5.37 6.97
C LEU A 200 -14.13 4.31 7.12
N ILE A 201 -13.13 4.58 7.97
CA ILE A 201 -12.03 3.67 8.26
C ILE A 201 -12.05 3.37 9.75
N SER A 202 -12.09 2.10 10.12
CA SER A 202 -12.13 1.65 11.51
C SER A 202 -11.09 0.57 11.76
N LEU A 203 -10.32 0.68 12.83
CA LEU A 203 -9.39 -0.37 13.24
C LEU A 203 -10.14 -1.61 13.71
N ILE A 204 -9.65 -2.78 13.31
CA ILE A 204 -10.20 -4.06 13.75
C ILE A 204 -9.55 -4.43 15.09
N PRO A 205 -10.32 -4.64 16.16
CA PRO A 205 -9.79 -4.86 17.50
C PRO A 205 -8.80 -6.03 17.57
N GLY A 206 -7.67 -5.80 18.25
CA GLY A 206 -6.65 -6.82 18.49
C GLY A 206 -5.89 -7.29 17.27
N SER A 207 -5.95 -6.53 16.16
CA SER A 207 -5.31 -6.89 14.89
C SER A 207 -4.51 -5.74 14.29
N LYS A 208 -3.68 -6.07 13.30
CA LYS A 208 -2.96 -5.09 12.46
C LYS A 208 -3.74 -4.76 11.19
N TYR A 209 -5.07 -4.79 11.26
CA TYR A 209 -5.94 -4.60 10.10
C TYR A 209 -6.96 -3.49 10.37
N PHE A 210 -7.44 -2.89 9.31
CA PHE A 210 -8.56 -1.95 9.35
C PHE A 210 -9.63 -2.32 8.34
N LEU A 211 -10.86 -1.92 8.65
CA LEU A 211 -12.01 -2.01 7.78
C LEU A 211 -12.25 -0.65 7.14
N GLY A 212 -12.21 -0.57 5.81
CA GLY A 212 -12.61 0.58 5.01
C GLY A 212 -14.00 0.36 4.41
N ILE A 213 -14.87 1.38 4.49
CA ILE A 213 -16.22 1.38 3.91
C ILE A 213 -16.40 2.66 3.10
N ILE A 214 -16.79 2.54 1.85
CA ILE A 214 -17.10 3.66 0.95
C ILE A 214 -18.58 3.59 0.61
N ALA A 215 -19.28 4.71 0.75
CA ALA A 215 -20.71 4.78 0.44
C ALA A 215 -21.10 6.13 -0.17
N ASP A 216 -22.11 6.14 -1.01
CA ASP A 216 -22.65 7.34 -1.66
C ASP A 216 -23.26 8.28 -0.61
N ARG A 217 -22.81 9.53 -0.57
CA ARG A 217 -23.22 10.50 0.44
C ARG A 217 -24.71 10.88 0.38
N LYS A 218 -25.34 10.77 -0.79
CA LYS A 218 -26.74 11.19 -0.97
C LYS A 218 -27.72 10.17 -0.41
N THR A 219 -27.31 8.91 -0.40
CA THR A 219 -28.17 7.79 -0.02
C THR A 219 -27.75 7.15 1.30
N ALA A 220 -26.48 7.18 1.64
CA ALA A 220 -25.96 6.55 2.85
C ALA A 220 -26.30 7.36 4.12
N MET A 221 -26.63 6.63 5.17
CA MET A 221 -26.81 7.19 6.52
C MET A 221 -25.55 6.89 7.36
N LEU A 222 -24.80 7.93 7.75
CA LEU A 222 -23.56 7.80 8.49
C LEU A 222 -23.71 6.99 9.79
N GLY A 223 -24.84 7.18 10.51
CA GLY A 223 -25.13 6.39 11.71
C GLY A 223 -25.24 4.88 11.44
N ASN A 224 -25.86 4.51 10.31
CA ASN A 224 -25.93 3.11 9.88
C ASN A 224 -24.54 2.57 9.50
N MET A 225 -23.73 3.35 8.77
CA MET A 225 -22.36 2.95 8.41
C MET A 225 -21.52 2.66 9.67
N ARG A 226 -21.58 3.54 10.69
CA ARG A 226 -20.86 3.32 11.96
C ARG A 226 -21.36 2.10 12.72
N LEU A 227 -22.68 1.91 12.76
CA LEU A 227 -23.28 0.74 13.42
C LEU A 227 -22.82 -0.56 12.73
N MET A 228 -22.92 -0.62 11.40
CA MET A 228 -22.49 -1.77 10.62
C MET A 228 -20.98 -2.00 10.75
N SER A 229 -20.17 -0.94 10.68
CA SER A 229 -18.73 -1.03 10.93
C SER A 229 -18.44 -1.71 12.28
N ASN A 230 -19.10 -1.27 13.36
CA ASN A 230 -18.89 -1.82 14.70
C ASN A 230 -19.31 -3.28 14.84
N LEU A 231 -20.45 -3.67 14.25
CA LEU A 231 -20.94 -5.05 14.27
C LEU A 231 -20.05 -6.00 13.46
N TYR A 232 -19.67 -5.56 12.27
CA TYR A 232 -18.96 -6.42 11.33
C TYR A 232 -17.46 -6.50 11.60
N LYS A 233 -16.80 -5.47 12.15
CA LYS A 233 -15.39 -5.55 12.54
C LYS A 233 -15.11 -6.62 13.58
N GLU A 234 -16.06 -6.88 14.51
CA GLU A 234 -15.93 -7.98 15.46
C GLU A 234 -16.08 -9.37 14.79
N ARG A 235 -16.97 -9.48 13.79
CA ARG A 235 -17.13 -10.72 13.01
C ARG A 235 -15.88 -11.00 12.17
N ILE A 236 -15.32 -9.95 11.57
CA ILE A 236 -14.07 -10.03 10.80
C ILE A 236 -12.91 -10.43 11.71
N ALA A 237 -12.77 -9.81 12.89
CA ALA A 237 -11.73 -10.16 13.86
C ALA A 237 -11.77 -11.65 14.26
N LYS A 238 -12.97 -12.23 14.40
CA LYS A 238 -13.14 -13.67 14.69
C LYS A 238 -12.83 -14.58 13.50
N ALA A 239 -12.87 -14.07 12.29
CA ALA A 239 -12.55 -14.81 11.07
C ALA A 239 -11.05 -14.76 10.72
N MET A 240 -10.29 -13.85 11.36
CA MET A 240 -8.86 -13.71 11.19
C MET A 240 -8.07 -14.75 11.97
N PRO A 241 -6.89 -15.19 11.50
CA PRO A 241 -5.98 -16.01 12.29
C PRO A 241 -5.50 -15.25 13.53
N LYS A 242 -5.34 -15.96 14.60
CA LYS A 242 -4.77 -15.42 15.85
C LYS A 242 -3.26 -15.36 15.76
#